data_cfebcc0459f632f0d073c81687b9c453
#
_entry.id   cfebcc0459f632f0d073c81687b9c453
#
_cell.length_a   1.000
_cell.length_b   1.000
_cell.length_c   1.000
_cell.angle_alpha   90.00
_cell.angle_beta   90.00
_cell.angle_gamma   90.00
#
_symmetry.space_group_name_H-M   'P 1'
#
loop_
_entity.id
_entity.type
_entity.pdbx_description
1 polymer ?
#
loop_
_entity_poly.entity_id
_entity_poly.type
_entity_poly.pdbx_seq_one_letter_code
_entity_poly.pdbx_strand_id
1 'polypeptide(L)'
;MATVAVGERAPGLALRGLDGQTYRLHEATGPVLAVFFKVSCETCRLAFPYFERLFQAYPQGGWHLWGISQDSSSDSQAFVEEHGVTFPILLDADWAISQAYDPEGVPTSFLIGPGAEVTRVVPAFQKAALNELSATIAGYVGAEPAVIIPDNDPAPPFRPG
;
A
#
# COMPACT_ATOMS: atom_id res chain seq x y z
N MET A 1 7.50 -15.20 -13.85
CA MET A 1 6.65 -15.51 -12.70
C MET A 1 5.40 -14.64 -12.75
N ALA A 2 4.34 -15.06 -12.13
CA ALA A 2 3.09 -14.32 -12.16
C ALA A 2 2.90 -13.52 -10.87
N THR A 3 2.16 -12.42 -10.97
CA THR A 3 1.74 -11.65 -9.80
C THR A 3 1.00 -12.54 -8.81
N VAL A 4 1.29 -12.37 -7.53
CA VAL A 4 0.57 -13.07 -6.46
C VAL A 4 -0.92 -12.73 -6.55
N ALA A 5 -1.77 -13.74 -6.53
CA ALA A 5 -3.19 -13.58 -6.78
C ALA A 5 -4.00 -13.67 -5.48
N VAL A 6 -5.25 -13.19 -5.55
CA VAL A 6 -6.23 -13.36 -4.47
C VAL A 6 -6.40 -14.84 -4.17
N GLY A 7 -6.40 -15.18 -2.88
CA GLY A 7 -6.47 -16.55 -2.39
C GLY A 7 -5.13 -17.21 -2.14
N GLU A 8 -4.05 -16.66 -2.70
CA GLU A 8 -2.72 -17.19 -2.46
C GLU A 8 -2.17 -16.67 -1.12
N ARG A 9 -1.25 -17.43 -0.55
CA ARG A 9 -0.51 -16.97 0.62
C ARG A 9 0.47 -15.87 0.20
N ALA A 10 0.44 -14.74 0.92
CA ALA A 10 1.37 -13.65 0.67
C ALA A 10 2.80 -14.12 0.95
N PRO A 11 3.76 -13.84 0.05
CA PRO A 11 5.17 -14.11 0.33
C PRO A 11 5.59 -13.39 1.61
N GLY A 12 6.41 -14.06 2.42
CA GLY A 12 6.96 -13.46 3.63
C GLY A 12 7.79 -12.24 3.28
N LEU A 13 7.72 -11.22 4.12
CA LEU A 13 8.59 -10.07 3.96
C LEU A 13 9.11 -9.60 5.31
N ALA A 14 10.36 -9.15 5.30
CA ALA A 14 11.02 -8.48 6.41
C ALA A 14 11.88 -7.40 5.80
N LEU A 15 11.50 -6.14 5.97
CA LEU A 15 12.17 -5.01 5.36
C LEU A 15 12.41 -3.91 6.37
N ARG A 16 13.51 -3.19 6.19
CA ARG A 16 13.82 -2.02 7.00
C ARG A 16 13.05 -0.81 6.48
N GLY A 17 12.42 -0.08 7.38
CA GLY A 17 11.74 1.16 7.07
C GLY A 17 12.68 2.37 7.07
N LEU A 18 12.20 3.49 6.52
CA LEU A 18 12.91 4.78 6.60
C LEU A 18 13.15 5.22 8.03
N ASP A 19 12.32 4.78 8.96
CA ASP A 19 12.44 5.06 10.39
C ASP A 19 13.51 4.21 11.09
N GLY A 20 14.18 3.31 10.36
CA GLY A 20 15.21 2.42 10.88
C GLY A 20 14.67 1.15 11.56
N GLN A 21 13.35 1.01 11.68
CA GLN A 21 12.74 -0.19 12.24
C GLN A 21 12.60 -1.28 11.19
N THR A 22 12.60 -2.53 11.61
CA THR A 22 12.34 -3.66 10.72
C THR A 22 10.87 -4.06 10.83
N TYR A 23 10.23 -4.20 9.69
CA TYR A 23 8.82 -4.57 9.56
C TYR A 23 8.73 -5.99 9.01
N ARG A 24 8.06 -6.86 9.75
CA ARG A 24 7.89 -8.28 9.38
C ARG A 24 6.41 -8.60 9.24
N LEU A 25 6.04 -9.15 8.10
CA LEU A 25 4.63 -9.46 7.83
C LEU A 25 4.04 -10.40 8.88
N HIS A 26 4.79 -11.43 9.28
CA HIS A 26 4.28 -12.43 10.24
C HIS A 26 4.12 -11.88 11.66
N GLU A 27 4.69 -10.72 11.96
CA GLU A 27 4.52 -10.06 13.26
C GLU A 27 3.42 -9.00 13.25
N ALA A 28 2.86 -8.69 12.09
CA ALA A 28 1.83 -7.67 11.98
C ALA A 28 0.50 -8.19 12.57
N THR A 29 -0.13 -7.37 13.39
CA THR A 29 -1.45 -7.66 13.95
C THR A 29 -2.51 -7.02 13.07
N GLY A 30 -3.43 -7.83 12.55
CA GLY A 30 -4.47 -7.36 11.63
C GLY A 30 -4.01 -7.34 10.18
N PRO A 31 -4.86 -6.83 9.28
CA PRO A 31 -4.53 -6.81 7.86
C PRO A 31 -3.45 -5.80 7.52
N VAL A 32 -2.70 -6.10 6.45
CA VAL A 32 -1.65 -5.24 5.91
C VAL A 32 -2.01 -4.88 4.47
N LEU A 33 -2.05 -3.59 4.17
CA LEU A 33 -2.13 -3.09 2.80
C LEU A 33 -0.71 -2.72 2.37
N ALA A 34 -0.15 -3.52 1.46
CA ALA A 34 1.20 -3.32 0.94
C ALA A 34 1.09 -2.65 -0.44
N VAL A 35 1.70 -1.48 -0.59
CA VAL A 35 1.65 -0.70 -1.82
C VAL A 35 3.05 -0.59 -2.41
N PHE A 36 3.27 -1.27 -3.52
CA PHE A 36 4.53 -1.21 -4.26
C PHE A 36 4.56 0.04 -5.12
N PHE A 37 5.66 0.80 -5.08
CA PHE A 37 5.75 2.07 -5.81
C PHE A 37 7.19 2.41 -6.19
N LYS A 38 7.33 3.39 -7.09
CA LYS A 38 8.61 4.02 -7.44
C LYS A 38 8.46 5.53 -7.35
N VAL A 39 9.52 6.22 -6.95
CA VAL A 39 9.50 7.68 -6.81
C VAL A 39 9.36 8.38 -8.16
N SER A 40 9.80 7.75 -9.26
CA SER A 40 9.69 8.29 -10.61
C SER A 40 8.33 8.07 -11.27
N CYS A 41 7.45 7.32 -10.63
CA CYS A 41 6.15 6.93 -11.20
C CYS A 41 5.12 8.05 -10.96
N GLU A 42 4.62 8.67 -12.04
CA GLU A 42 3.64 9.75 -11.94
C GLU A 42 2.32 9.27 -11.34
N THR A 43 1.89 8.06 -11.68
CA THR A 43 0.66 7.50 -11.11
C THR A 43 0.82 7.23 -9.62
N CYS A 44 2.01 6.85 -9.15
CA CYS A 44 2.30 6.75 -7.73
C CYS A 44 2.21 8.11 -7.04
N ARG A 45 2.71 9.16 -7.67
CA ARG A 45 2.61 10.53 -7.16
C ARG A 45 1.17 10.99 -7.03
N LEU A 46 0.33 10.62 -8.00
CA LEU A 46 -1.12 10.87 -7.93
C LEU A 46 -1.77 10.10 -6.78
N ALA A 47 -1.42 8.83 -6.61
CA ALA A 47 -2.11 7.91 -5.70
C ALA A 47 -1.75 8.11 -4.23
N PHE A 48 -0.51 8.46 -3.92
CA PHE A 48 -0.02 8.48 -2.53
C PHE A 48 -0.73 9.45 -1.61
N PRO A 49 -1.13 10.66 -2.02
CA PRO A 49 -1.96 11.50 -1.16
C PRO A 49 -3.29 10.85 -0.78
N TYR A 50 -3.87 10.02 -1.65
CA TYR A 50 -5.10 9.29 -1.35
C TYR A 50 -4.84 8.10 -0.41
N PHE A 51 -3.71 7.41 -0.55
CA PHE A 51 -3.30 6.41 0.44
C PHE A 51 -3.07 7.04 1.81
N GLU A 52 -2.52 8.25 1.85
CA GLU A 52 -2.38 8.98 3.12
C GLU A 52 -3.74 9.30 3.75
N ARG A 53 -4.72 9.72 2.94
CA ARG A 53 -6.10 9.91 3.42
C ARG A 53 -6.67 8.62 4.00
N LEU A 54 -6.44 7.49 3.33
CA LEU A 54 -6.88 6.19 3.81
C LEU A 54 -6.24 5.86 5.16
N PHE A 55 -4.94 6.09 5.29
CA PHE A 55 -4.21 5.85 6.52
C PHE A 55 -4.76 6.70 7.67
N GLN A 56 -5.01 7.97 7.43
CA GLN A 56 -5.55 8.89 8.43
C GLN A 56 -7.00 8.58 8.81
N ALA A 57 -7.76 7.93 7.93
CA ALA A 57 -9.16 7.64 8.18
C ALA A 57 -9.38 6.63 9.31
N TYR A 58 -8.39 5.77 9.58
CA TYR A 58 -8.50 4.71 10.58
C TYR A 58 -7.28 4.73 11.52
N PRO A 59 -7.19 5.74 12.41
CA PRO A 59 -6.02 5.93 13.26
C PRO A 59 -5.99 5.01 14.50
N GLN A 60 -7.07 4.28 14.76
CA GLN A 60 -7.21 3.46 15.95
C GLN A 60 -6.32 2.23 15.99
N GLY A 61 -5.60 1.93 14.91
CA GLY A 61 -4.77 0.73 14.82
C GLY A 61 -5.55 -0.52 14.46
N GLY A 62 -4.90 -1.68 14.56
CA GLY A 62 -5.49 -2.95 14.17
C GLY A 62 -5.34 -3.26 12.69
N TRP A 63 -4.60 -2.46 11.95
CA TRP A 63 -4.26 -2.65 10.54
C TRP A 63 -3.00 -1.89 10.22
N HIS A 64 -2.42 -2.18 9.05
CA HIS A 64 -1.17 -1.55 8.62
C HIS A 64 -1.24 -1.14 7.16
N LEU A 65 -0.62 -0.01 6.84
CA LEU A 65 -0.39 0.42 5.46
C LEU A 65 1.11 0.62 5.29
N TRP A 66 1.73 -0.16 4.42
CA TRP A 66 3.16 -0.09 4.14
C TRP A 66 3.39 0.25 2.68
N GLY A 67 4.15 1.30 2.40
CA GLY A 67 4.66 1.56 1.07
C GLY A 67 5.96 0.79 0.88
N ILE A 68 6.11 0.09 -0.23
CA ILE A 68 7.32 -0.69 -0.51
C ILE A 68 8.05 -0.04 -1.68
N SER A 69 9.20 0.55 -1.37
CA SER A 69 10.00 1.33 -2.31
C SER A 69 11.13 0.49 -2.89
N GLN A 70 11.32 0.61 -4.21
CA GLN A 70 12.46 0.03 -4.91
C GLN A 70 13.62 1.02 -5.03
N ASP A 71 13.46 2.24 -4.55
CA ASP A 71 14.43 3.31 -4.69
C ASP A 71 15.32 3.42 -3.44
N SER A 72 16.31 4.30 -3.50
CA SER A 72 17.22 4.54 -2.38
C SER A 72 16.48 5.16 -1.19
N SER A 73 17.09 5.09 -0.02
CA SER A 73 16.52 5.71 1.18
C SER A 73 16.40 7.23 1.01
N SER A 74 17.38 7.89 0.38
CA SER A 74 17.34 9.34 0.18
C SER A 74 16.24 9.76 -0.80
N ASP A 75 16.07 9.03 -1.90
CA ASP A 75 15.01 9.32 -2.87
C ASP A 75 13.63 9.04 -2.28
N SER A 76 13.51 7.96 -1.52
CA SER A 76 12.27 7.62 -0.84
C SER A 76 11.90 8.65 0.23
N GLN A 77 12.88 9.15 0.97
CA GLN A 77 12.66 10.19 1.97
C GLN A 77 12.18 11.50 1.33
N ALA A 78 12.79 11.89 0.20
CA ALA A 78 12.37 13.07 -0.54
C ALA A 78 10.91 12.94 -1.03
N PHE A 79 10.54 11.75 -1.51
CA PHE A 79 9.17 11.46 -1.93
C PHE A 79 8.17 11.58 -0.77
N VAL A 80 8.52 11.03 0.38
CA VAL A 80 7.70 11.10 1.61
C VAL A 80 7.46 12.55 2.01
N GLU A 81 8.50 13.38 2.01
CA GLU A 81 8.40 14.79 2.36
C GLU A 81 7.57 15.58 1.36
N GLU A 82 7.77 15.33 0.07
CA GLU A 82 7.03 16.00 -1.00
C GLU A 82 5.52 15.71 -0.94
N HIS A 83 5.16 14.48 -0.63
CA HIS A 83 3.76 14.03 -0.67
C HIS A 83 3.08 13.94 0.70
N GLY A 84 3.77 14.32 1.77
CA GLY A 84 3.19 14.34 3.11
C GLY A 84 2.81 12.96 3.64
N VAL A 85 3.58 11.94 3.31
CA VAL A 85 3.30 10.56 3.70
C VAL A 85 3.71 10.33 5.15
N THR A 86 2.82 9.76 5.96
CA THR A 86 3.10 9.43 7.37
C THR A 86 3.08 7.93 7.66
N PHE A 87 2.57 7.10 6.75
CA PHE A 87 2.63 5.65 6.94
C PHE A 87 4.04 5.13 6.65
N PRO A 88 4.42 3.96 7.20
CA PRO A 88 5.76 3.42 7.03
C PRO A 88 6.11 3.16 5.57
N ILE A 89 7.32 3.56 5.17
CA ILE A 89 7.90 3.25 3.87
C ILE A 89 9.05 2.26 4.10
N LEU A 90 8.95 1.11 3.48
CA LEU A 90 9.90 0.00 3.59
C LEU A 90 10.79 -0.02 2.35
N LEU A 91 12.06 -0.36 2.55
CA LEU A 91 13.06 -0.31 1.48
C LEU A 91 13.37 -1.72 0.98
N ASP A 92 13.00 -1.97 -0.27
CA ASP A 92 13.27 -3.22 -0.97
C ASP A 92 14.49 -3.04 -1.88
N ALA A 93 15.66 -2.79 -1.25
CA ALA A 93 16.87 -2.35 -1.94
C ALA A 93 17.38 -3.35 -2.99
N ASP A 94 17.21 -4.64 -2.75
CA ASP A 94 17.65 -5.71 -3.66
C ASP A 94 16.51 -6.23 -4.53
N TRP A 95 15.33 -5.66 -4.42
CA TRP A 95 14.12 -6.01 -5.19
C TRP A 95 13.60 -7.43 -4.92
N ALA A 96 14.07 -8.09 -3.87
CA ALA A 96 13.68 -9.47 -3.58
C ALA A 96 12.17 -9.59 -3.30
N ILE A 97 11.60 -8.66 -2.55
CA ILE A 97 10.18 -8.67 -2.22
C ILE A 97 9.34 -8.29 -3.44
N SER A 98 9.79 -7.30 -4.20
CA SER A 98 9.12 -6.93 -5.46
C SER A 98 9.09 -8.09 -6.44
N GLN A 99 10.17 -8.87 -6.52
CA GLN A 99 10.21 -10.06 -7.37
C GLN A 99 9.28 -11.16 -6.85
N ALA A 100 9.21 -11.34 -5.53
CA ALA A 100 8.36 -12.37 -4.93
C ALA A 100 6.86 -12.08 -5.14
N TYR A 101 6.45 -10.83 -5.00
CA TYR A 101 5.06 -10.42 -5.22
C TYR A 101 4.74 -10.24 -6.71
N ASP A 102 5.73 -9.89 -7.48
CA ASP A 102 5.70 -9.72 -8.95
C ASP A 102 4.52 -8.84 -9.44
N PRO A 103 4.40 -7.60 -8.94
CA PRO A 103 3.36 -6.71 -9.46
C PRO A 103 3.60 -6.40 -10.94
N GLU A 104 2.52 -6.30 -11.73
CA GLU A 104 2.60 -6.00 -13.15
C GLU A 104 3.13 -4.59 -13.42
N GLY A 105 2.98 -3.71 -12.46
CA GLY A 105 3.45 -2.34 -12.53
C GLY A 105 3.30 -1.67 -11.17
N VAL A 106 3.59 -0.39 -11.13
CA VAL A 106 3.43 0.42 -9.92
C VAL A 106 2.51 1.61 -10.20
N PRO A 107 1.67 2.02 -9.26
CA PRO A 107 1.45 1.37 -7.97
C PRO A 107 0.66 0.07 -8.10
N THR A 108 0.95 -0.90 -7.26
CA THR A 108 0.08 -2.07 -7.09
C THR A 108 -0.10 -2.31 -5.59
N SER A 109 -1.34 -2.46 -5.17
CA SER A 109 -1.70 -2.67 -3.77
C SER A 109 -2.13 -4.10 -3.53
N PHE A 110 -1.61 -4.71 -2.46
CA PHE A 110 -2.01 -6.05 -2.02
C PHE A 110 -2.61 -5.92 -0.63
N LEU A 111 -3.87 -6.27 -0.47
CA LEU A 111 -4.46 -6.37 0.86
C LEU A 111 -4.26 -7.79 1.36
N ILE A 112 -3.55 -7.90 2.48
CA ILE A 112 -3.17 -9.18 3.09
C ILE A 112 -3.95 -9.31 4.39
N GLY A 113 -4.79 -10.32 4.48
CA GLY A 113 -5.57 -10.59 5.68
C GLY A 113 -4.71 -11.08 6.84
N PRO A 114 -5.28 -11.13 8.07
CA PRO A 114 -4.53 -11.53 9.27
C PRO A 114 -3.89 -12.91 9.18
N GLY A 115 -4.41 -13.79 8.34
CA GLY A 115 -3.85 -15.14 8.09
C GLY A 115 -2.79 -15.19 6.99
N ALA A 116 -2.26 -14.05 6.58
CA ALA A 116 -1.30 -13.92 5.49
C ALA A 116 -1.84 -14.36 4.11
N GLU A 117 -3.15 -14.36 3.94
CA GLU A 117 -3.78 -14.62 2.64
C GLU A 117 -4.02 -13.31 1.90
N VAL A 118 -3.68 -13.26 0.63
CA VAL A 118 -3.99 -12.09 -0.22
C VAL A 118 -5.49 -12.09 -0.48
N THR A 119 -6.18 -11.04 -0.02
CA THR A 119 -7.63 -10.91 -0.15
C THR A 119 -8.02 -9.97 -1.28
N ARG A 120 -7.13 -9.09 -1.71
CA ARG A 120 -7.37 -8.20 -2.83
C ARG A 120 -6.07 -7.73 -3.46
N VAL A 121 -6.06 -7.60 -4.79
CA VAL A 121 -4.96 -7.02 -5.56
C VAL A 121 -5.54 -5.89 -6.40
N VAL A 122 -4.96 -4.69 -6.28
CA VAL A 122 -5.38 -3.51 -7.05
C VAL A 122 -4.18 -2.99 -7.83
N PRO A 123 -4.09 -3.31 -9.12
CA PRO A 123 -3.07 -2.71 -9.98
C PRO A 123 -3.43 -1.27 -10.32
N ALA A 124 -2.44 -0.43 -10.52
CA ALA A 124 -2.60 0.96 -10.96
C ALA A 124 -3.37 1.83 -9.95
N PHE A 125 -3.82 2.99 -10.38
CA PHE A 125 -4.71 3.85 -9.61
C PHE A 125 -6.16 3.60 -10.02
N GLN A 126 -6.99 3.22 -9.07
CA GLN A 126 -8.42 2.97 -9.30
C GLN A 126 -9.23 3.63 -8.18
N LYS A 127 -9.95 4.67 -8.55
CA LYS A 127 -10.71 5.50 -7.60
C LYS A 127 -11.72 4.68 -6.79
N ALA A 128 -12.52 3.86 -7.48
CA ALA A 128 -13.52 3.01 -6.83
C ALA A 128 -12.87 1.97 -5.91
N ALA A 129 -11.76 1.39 -6.33
CA ALA A 129 -11.05 0.38 -5.55
C ALA A 129 -10.52 0.93 -4.23
N LEU A 130 -10.04 2.17 -4.20
CA LEU A 130 -9.59 2.82 -2.97
C LEU A 130 -10.72 2.98 -1.96
N ASN A 131 -11.91 3.35 -2.42
CA ASN A 131 -13.09 3.43 -1.54
C ASN A 131 -13.54 2.04 -1.06
N GLU A 132 -13.42 1.02 -1.91
CA GLU A 132 -13.71 -0.37 -1.52
C GLU A 132 -12.70 -0.90 -0.49
N LEU A 133 -11.42 -0.60 -0.68
CA LEU A 133 -10.39 -0.93 0.32
C LEU A 133 -10.71 -0.27 1.66
N SER A 134 -11.12 1.00 1.64
CA SER A 134 -11.52 1.72 2.84
C SER A 134 -12.64 1.00 3.58
N ALA A 135 -13.69 0.59 2.87
CA ALA A 135 -14.81 -0.13 3.47
C ALA A 135 -14.38 -1.48 4.06
N THR A 136 -13.48 -2.19 3.38
CA THR A 136 -12.96 -3.47 3.87
C THR A 136 -12.15 -3.27 5.15
N ILE A 137 -11.27 -2.26 5.18
CA ILE A 137 -10.47 -1.94 6.36
C ILE A 137 -11.36 -1.53 7.53
N ALA A 138 -12.40 -0.72 7.27
CA ALA A 138 -13.38 -0.34 8.29
C ALA A 138 -14.00 -1.57 8.96
N GLY A 139 -14.33 -2.60 8.17
CA GLY A 139 -14.85 -3.84 8.70
C GLY A 139 -13.89 -4.57 9.64
N TYR A 140 -12.59 -4.55 9.32
CA TYR A 140 -11.58 -5.18 10.17
C TYR A 140 -11.38 -4.44 11.50
N VAL A 141 -11.46 -3.12 11.49
CA VAL A 141 -11.16 -2.30 12.69
C VAL A 141 -12.42 -1.87 13.45
N GLY A 142 -13.60 -2.27 12.97
CA GLY A 142 -14.86 -1.94 13.64
C GLY A 142 -15.24 -0.45 13.55
N ALA A 143 -14.89 0.18 12.43
CA ALA A 143 -15.16 1.60 12.20
C ALA A 143 -16.24 1.80 11.13
N GLU A 144 -16.82 3.00 11.08
CA GLU A 144 -17.69 3.40 9.97
C GLU A 144 -16.84 3.58 8.71
N PRO A 145 -17.29 3.05 7.56
CA PRO A 145 -16.56 3.24 6.31
C PRO A 145 -16.43 4.71 5.93
N ALA A 146 -15.20 5.14 5.62
CA ALA A 146 -14.91 6.48 5.15
C ALA A 146 -14.78 6.48 3.63
N VAL A 147 -15.39 7.47 2.98
CA VAL A 147 -15.19 7.71 1.55
C VAL A 147 -13.88 8.49 1.39
N ILE A 148 -12.88 7.84 0.81
CA ILE A 148 -11.55 8.42 0.65
C ILE A 148 -11.52 9.38 -0.54
N ILE A 149 -12.20 9.00 -1.63
CA ILE A 149 -12.26 9.79 -2.85
C ILE A 149 -13.73 10.02 -3.20
N PRO A 150 -14.29 11.22 -2.88
CA PRO A 150 -15.65 11.56 -3.27
C PRO A 150 -15.83 11.61 -4.80
N ASP A 151 -17.05 11.43 -5.27
CA ASP A 151 -17.36 11.45 -6.71
C ASP A 151 -16.94 12.75 -7.40
N ASN A 152 -16.99 13.87 -6.68
CA ASN A 152 -16.60 15.18 -7.20
C ASN A 152 -15.11 15.48 -7.10
N ASP A 153 -14.30 14.54 -6.61
CA ASP A 153 -12.84 14.70 -6.58
C ASP A 153 -12.30 14.74 -8.01
N PRO A 154 -11.31 15.61 -8.31
CA PRO A 154 -10.77 15.75 -9.67
C PRO A 154 -9.93 14.57 -10.14
N ALA A 155 -9.61 13.61 -9.27
CA ALA A 155 -8.83 12.45 -9.69
C ALA A 155 -9.55 11.65 -10.78
N PRO A 156 -8.82 11.10 -11.77
CA PRO A 156 -9.43 10.26 -12.79
C PRO A 156 -9.93 8.95 -12.16
N PRO A 157 -10.96 8.31 -12.74
CA PRO A 157 -11.43 7.01 -12.22
C PRO A 157 -10.39 5.92 -12.32
N PHE A 158 -9.48 6.01 -13.29
CA PHE A 158 -8.41 5.04 -13.51
C PHE A 158 -7.20 5.72 -14.13
N ARG A 159 -5.99 5.33 -13.68
CA ARG A 159 -4.75 5.71 -14.35
C ARG A 159 -3.77 4.54 -14.28
N PRO A 160 -3.22 4.10 -15.46
CA PRO A 160 -2.22 3.01 -15.46
C PRO A 160 -0.92 3.44 -14.80
N GLY A 161 -0.24 2.44 -14.28
CA GLY A 161 1.07 2.62 -13.68
C GLY A 161 2.22 2.78 -14.67
#